data_4ead95dbf10b2ac699db1a984ad36cdf
#
_entry.id   4ead95dbf10b2ac699db1a984ad36cdf
#
_cell.length_a   1.000
_cell.length_b   1.000
_cell.length_c   1.000
_cell.angle_alpha   90.00
_cell.angle_beta   90.00
_cell.angle_gamma   90.00
#
_symmetry.space_group_name_H-M   'P 1'
#
loop_
_entity.id
_entity.type
_entity.pdbx_description
1 polymer ?
#
loop_
_entity_poly.entity_id
_entity_poly.type
_entity_poly.pdbx_seq_one_letter_code
_entity_poly.pdbx_strand_id
1 'polypeptide(L)' 'MKFDRIRDLREDNDLTQDYLGKVLNVSQRTYSRYENDERAIPIEVFSKLADFYNTT' A
#
# COMPACT_ATOMS: atom_id res chain seq x y z
N MET A 1 2.76 -15.01 7.46
CA MET A 1 3.14 -14.46 6.17
C MET A 1 3.16 -12.94 6.23
N LYS A 2 4.19 -12.35 5.68
CA LYS A 2 4.35 -10.91 5.74
C LYS A 2 3.68 -10.24 4.56
N PHE A 3 3.37 -8.98 4.73
CA PHE A 3 2.79 -8.18 3.66
C PHE A 3 3.88 -7.47 2.86
N ASP A 4 4.99 -8.15 2.67
CA ASP A 4 6.08 -7.62 1.86
C ASP A 4 5.63 -7.37 0.43
N ARG A 5 4.55 -8.04 0.03
CA ARG A 5 4.06 -7.97 -1.31
C ARG A 5 3.66 -6.55 -1.72
N ILE A 6 3.07 -5.76 -0.80
CA ILE A 6 2.67 -4.41 -1.19
C ILE A 6 3.89 -3.54 -1.40
N ARG A 7 4.96 -3.76 -0.64
CA ARG A 7 6.20 -3.04 -0.87
C ARG A 7 6.82 -3.43 -2.20
N ASP A 8 6.84 -4.72 -2.49
CA ASP A 8 7.42 -5.21 -3.74
C ASP A 8 6.67 -4.63 -4.94
N LEU A 9 5.34 -4.63 -4.89
CA LEU A 9 4.55 -4.06 -5.96
C LEU A 9 4.83 -2.58 -6.13
N ARG A 10 4.96 -1.87 -5.01
CA ARG A 10 5.25 -0.45 -5.07
C ARG A 10 6.60 -0.19 -5.71
N GLU A 11 7.61 -0.92 -5.29
CA GLU A 11 8.96 -0.72 -5.81
C GLU A 11 9.08 -1.16 -7.26
N ASP A 12 8.39 -2.22 -7.62
CA ASP A 12 8.39 -2.69 -9.01
C ASP A 12 7.80 -1.66 -9.95
N ASN A 13 6.90 -0.81 -9.45
CA ASN A 13 6.27 0.21 -10.26
C ASN A 13 6.88 1.60 -10.04
N ASP A 14 8.00 1.66 -9.33
CA ASP A 14 8.71 2.92 -9.06
C ASP A 14 7.82 3.95 -8.35
N LEU A 15 7.00 3.49 -7.44
CA LEU A 15 6.10 4.37 -6.70
C LEU A 15 6.66 4.70 -5.33
N THR A 16 6.30 5.87 -4.82
CA THR A 16 6.72 6.28 -3.49
C THR A 16 5.63 5.97 -2.48
N GLN A 17 6.04 5.90 -1.21
CA GLN A 17 5.06 5.72 -0.13
C GLN A 17 4.11 6.91 -0.04
N ASP A 18 4.62 8.12 -0.31
CA ASP A 18 3.79 9.31 -0.31
C ASP A 18 2.68 9.20 -1.34
N TYR A 19 3.04 8.74 -2.53
CA TYR A 19 2.07 8.58 -3.60
C TYR A 19 0.99 7.58 -3.21
N LEU A 20 1.40 6.44 -2.68
CA LEU A 20 0.44 5.41 -2.27
C LEU A 20 -0.44 5.90 -1.12
N GLY A 21 0.12 6.71 -0.24
CA GLY A 21 -0.70 7.30 0.82
C GLY A 21 -1.81 8.15 0.23
N LYS A 22 -1.49 8.91 -0.81
CA LYS A 22 -2.49 9.73 -1.47
C LYS A 22 -3.53 8.88 -2.19
N VAL A 23 -3.09 7.85 -2.86
CA VAL A 23 -3.99 6.94 -3.57
C VAL A 23 -4.99 6.32 -2.59
N LEU A 24 -4.52 5.94 -1.43
CA LEU A 24 -5.35 5.26 -0.44
C LEU A 24 -6.04 6.22 0.50
N ASN A 25 -5.76 7.52 0.37
CA ASN A 25 -6.33 8.56 1.22
C ASN A 25 -5.95 8.36 2.68
N VAL A 26 -4.70 8.00 2.91
CA VAL A 26 -4.13 7.88 4.25
C VAL A 26 -2.81 8.65 4.27
N SER A 27 -2.27 8.89 5.46
CA SER A 27 -0.99 9.56 5.56
C SER A 27 0.12 8.60 5.13
N GLN A 28 1.25 9.18 4.73
CA GLN A 28 2.41 8.36 4.38
C GLN A 28 2.84 7.50 5.57
N ARG A 29 2.78 8.05 6.78
CA ARG A 29 3.13 7.30 7.97
C ARG A 29 2.23 6.07 8.14
N THR A 30 0.94 6.24 7.93
CA THR A 30 0.00 5.13 8.04
C THR A 30 0.30 4.07 6.99
N TYR A 31 0.54 4.50 5.76
CA TYR A 31 0.87 3.56 4.71
C TYR A 31 2.16 2.81 5.01
N SER A 32 3.17 3.53 5.54
CA SER A 32 4.42 2.91 5.90
C SER A 32 4.23 1.80 6.94
N ARG A 33 3.32 2.02 7.88
CA ARG A 33 3.02 1.00 8.89
C ARG A 33 2.40 -0.24 8.28
N TYR A 34 1.63 -0.08 7.22
CA TYR A 34 1.08 -1.23 6.52
C TYR A 34 2.21 -2.07 5.91
N GLU A 35 3.19 -1.43 5.30
CA GLU A 35 4.31 -2.14 4.69
C GLU A 35 5.18 -2.84 5.75
N ASN A 36 5.28 -2.26 6.92
CA ASN A 36 6.11 -2.80 7.99
C ASN A 36 5.38 -3.81 8.86
N ASP A 37 4.15 -4.12 8.50
CA ASP A 37 3.33 -5.08 9.24
C ASP A 37 3.08 -4.63 10.68
N GLU A 38 3.11 -3.32 10.91
CA GLU A 38 2.85 -2.75 12.23
C GLU A 38 1.38 -2.48 12.45
N ARG A 39 0.60 -2.54 11.38
CA ARG A 39 -0.82 -2.24 11.46
C ARG A 39 -1.55 -3.08 10.43
N ALA A 40 -2.67 -3.65 10.85
CA ALA A 40 -3.49 -4.43 9.94
C ALA A 40 -4.08 -3.53 8.86
N ILE A 41 -4.13 -4.03 7.64
CA ILE A 41 -4.68 -3.29 6.53
C ILE A 41 -6.20 -3.47 6.52
N PRO A 42 -6.98 -2.39 6.66
CA PRO A 42 -8.43 -2.50 6.57
C PRO A 42 -8.84 -3.05 5.20
N ILE A 43 -9.95 -3.76 5.18
CA ILE A 43 -10.42 -4.36 3.93
C ILE A 43 -10.65 -3.30 2.85
N GLU A 44 -11.11 -2.12 3.24
CA GLU A 44 -11.34 -1.03 2.29
C GLU A 44 -10.05 -0.58 1.64
N VAL A 45 -8.98 -0.47 2.42
CA VAL A 45 -7.69 -0.06 1.91
C VAL A 45 -7.13 -1.16 1.01
N PHE A 46 -7.27 -2.40 1.44
CA PHE A 46 -6.79 -3.53 0.67
C PHE A 46 -7.50 -3.61 -0.68
N SER A 47 -8.80 -3.35 -0.70
CA SER A 47 -9.56 -3.30 -1.95
C SER A 47 -9.04 -2.23 -2.89
N LYS A 48 -8.73 -1.05 -2.35
CA LYS A 48 -8.20 0.03 -3.17
C LYS A 48 -6.85 -0.34 -3.77
N LEU A 49 -6.02 -0.99 -2.98
CA LEU A 49 -4.73 -1.46 -3.48
C LEU A 49 -4.91 -2.47 -4.61
N ALA A 50 -5.81 -3.41 -4.42
CA ALA A 50 -6.05 -4.42 -5.43
C ALA A 50 -6.54 -3.78 -6.73
N ASP A 51 -7.46 -2.83 -6.62
CA ASP A 51 -7.98 -2.13 -7.79
C ASP A 51 -6.87 -1.34 -8.47
N PHE A 52 -6.06 -0.66 -7.68
CA PHE A 52 -4.99 0.17 -8.22
C PHE A 52 -4.01 -0.65 -9.05
N TYR A 53 -3.58 -1.78 -8.50
CA TYR A 53 -2.60 -2.61 -9.20
C TYR A 53 -3.21 -3.44 -10.32
N ASN A 54 -4.51 -3.68 -10.26
CA ASN A 54 -5.19 -4.45 -11.29
C ASN A 54 -5.39 -3.66 -12.57
N THR A 55 -5.39 -2.35 -12.48
CA THR A 55 -5.64 -1.51 -13.66
C THR A 55 -4.38 -1.24 -14.46
N THR A 56 -3.25 -1.68 -13.99
CA THR A 56 -1.98 -1.46 -14.68
C THR A 56 -1.49 -2.70 -15.48
#